data_39d6ccec7f3875290280412cc452c056
#
_entry.id   39d6ccec7f3875290280412cc452c056
#
_cell.length_a   1.000
_cell.length_b   1.000
_cell.length_c   1.000
_cell.angle_alpha   90.00
_cell.angle_beta   90.00
_cell.angle_gamma   90.00
#
_symmetry.space_group_name_H-M   'P 1'
#
loop_
_entity.id
_entity.type
_entity.pdbx_description
1 polymer ?
#
loop_
_entity_poly.entity_id
_entity_poly.type
_entity_poly.pdbx_seq_one_letter_code
_entity_poly.pdbx_strand_id
1 'polypeptide(L)'
;MAPPICNKTFKLNNGLEFPAVGLGTWQGSPGSEDAKALEESIIHALKIGYRLIDTAQIYGVEDVVGRAIRNSGVPRSDIVVVTKFWGEWHHDPAAALDISLKTLGLDYVDVFLMHWPWATTPAPEKKVLKKWESPTFIETWKSMEPLVGDKCRAIGVSNFMPKVLDELLAEAKIVPAINQVELHAFNPNLKLVPYCKEKGIHVMGWSTLGGSRGSQNEILTHGLFTSIAKAHDCTAGAVSLSWAVQRGTTIIPKSANKSRIEENIRLVTLTEEEVDKINDAHKIIRKERFSNNIASQHMVIDGQMTQQGWTYVDFGYEDEEGNWLA
;
A
#
# COMPACT_ATOMS: atom_id res chain seq x y z
N MET A 1 -17.98 11.18 -22.82
CA MET A 1 -17.32 9.85 -23.07
C MET A 1 -16.56 9.47 -21.81
N ALA A 2 -16.59 8.20 -21.40
CA ALA A 2 -15.82 7.76 -20.21
C ALA A 2 -14.32 8.11 -20.40
N PRO A 3 -13.62 8.52 -19.32
CA PRO A 3 -12.19 8.79 -19.37
C PRO A 3 -11.38 7.56 -19.88
N PRO A 4 -10.20 7.76 -20.50
CA PRO A 4 -9.39 6.65 -20.99
C PRO A 4 -8.83 5.82 -19.83
N ILE A 5 -8.47 4.56 -20.14
CA ILE A 5 -7.74 3.70 -19.20
C ILE A 5 -6.36 4.29 -18.96
N CYS A 6 -5.96 4.34 -17.68
CA CYS A 6 -4.64 4.83 -17.27
C CYS A 6 -3.56 3.80 -17.60
N ASN A 7 -2.69 4.14 -18.55
CA ASN A 7 -1.52 3.33 -18.95
C ASN A 7 -0.21 3.90 -18.36
N LYS A 8 -0.30 4.87 -17.47
CA LYS A 8 0.88 5.52 -16.90
C LYS A 8 1.68 4.52 -16.08
N THR A 9 3.01 4.57 -16.23
CA THR A 9 3.96 3.87 -15.37
C THR A 9 4.91 4.86 -14.70
N PHE A 10 5.54 4.41 -13.63
CA PHE A 10 6.66 5.06 -12.97
C PHE A 10 7.86 4.13 -13.02
N LYS A 11 9.05 4.69 -13.13
CA LYS A 11 10.28 3.92 -13.10
C LYS A 11 10.81 3.86 -11.67
N LEU A 12 10.94 2.66 -11.11
CA LEU A 12 11.54 2.44 -9.79
C LEU A 12 13.07 2.65 -9.85
N ASN A 13 13.71 2.77 -8.69
CA ASN A 13 15.16 2.99 -8.58
C ASN A 13 16.01 1.83 -9.14
N ASN A 14 15.47 0.63 -9.25
CA ASN A 14 16.09 -0.52 -9.90
C ASN A 14 15.77 -0.65 -11.39
N GLY A 15 15.03 0.30 -11.97
CA GLY A 15 14.65 0.35 -13.38
C GLY A 15 13.36 -0.37 -13.75
N LEU A 16 12.68 -1.04 -12.80
CA LEU A 16 11.39 -1.70 -13.05
C LEU A 16 10.31 -0.66 -13.41
N GLU A 17 9.59 -0.90 -14.52
CA GLU A 17 8.39 -0.13 -14.86
C GLU A 17 7.23 -0.55 -13.97
N PHE A 18 6.67 0.41 -13.24
CA PHE A 18 5.67 0.18 -12.21
C PHE A 18 4.36 0.89 -12.53
N PRO A 19 3.23 0.17 -12.73
CA PRO A 19 1.96 0.78 -13.11
C PRO A 19 1.45 1.78 -12.06
N ALA A 20 0.88 2.89 -12.54
CA ALA A 20 0.33 3.91 -11.66
C ALA A 20 -0.97 3.47 -10.96
N VAL A 21 -1.68 2.49 -11.53
CA VAL A 21 -2.91 1.94 -10.96
C VAL A 21 -2.79 0.43 -10.85
N GLY A 22 -2.99 -0.09 -9.65
CA GLY A 22 -3.07 -1.51 -9.36
C GLY A 22 -4.39 -1.89 -8.68
N LEU A 23 -4.60 -3.19 -8.48
CA LEU A 23 -5.72 -3.72 -7.72
C LEU A 23 -5.21 -4.23 -6.37
N GLY A 24 -5.77 -3.70 -5.27
CA GLY A 24 -5.57 -4.24 -3.93
C GLY A 24 -6.46 -5.47 -3.69
N THR A 25 -5.99 -6.40 -2.85
CA THR A 25 -6.67 -7.68 -2.62
C THR A 25 -7.15 -7.93 -1.19
N TRP A 26 -7.01 -6.97 -0.29
CA TRP A 26 -7.55 -7.10 1.06
C TRP A 26 -9.07 -7.24 1.07
N GLN A 27 -9.61 -8.41 1.43
CA GLN A 27 -11.04 -8.75 1.36
C GLN A 27 -11.55 -9.63 2.50
N GLY A 28 -11.09 -9.48 3.71
CA GLY A 28 -11.61 -10.29 4.81
C GLY A 28 -10.98 -11.68 4.91
N SER A 29 -11.72 -12.67 5.43
CA SER A 29 -11.17 -13.96 5.85
C SER A 29 -10.92 -14.93 4.69
N PRO A 30 -9.84 -15.74 4.76
CA PRO A 30 -9.58 -16.82 3.79
C PRO A 30 -10.74 -17.82 3.69
N GLY A 31 -11.02 -18.33 2.46
CA GLY A 31 -12.01 -19.38 2.22
C GLY A 31 -13.47 -18.93 2.29
N SER A 32 -13.76 -17.66 2.47
CA SER A 32 -15.11 -17.09 2.43
C SER A 32 -15.64 -16.97 0.98
N GLU A 33 -16.94 -16.70 0.81
CA GLU A 33 -17.51 -16.33 -0.50
C GLU A 33 -16.80 -15.10 -1.11
N ASP A 34 -16.27 -14.24 -0.27
CA ASP A 34 -15.46 -13.09 -0.66
C ASP A 34 -14.17 -13.49 -1.40
N ALA A 35 -13.57 -14.65 -1.09
CA ALA A 35 -12.40 -15.16 -1.80
C ALA A 35 -12.71 -15.53 -3.26
N LYS A 36 -13.90 -16.12 -3.53
CA LYS A 36 -14.35 -16.43 -4.90
C LYS A 36 -14.61 -15.14 -5.69
N ALA A 37 -15.30 -14.18 -5.07
CA ALA A 37 -15.54 -12.88 -5.67
C ALA A 37 -14.23 -12.13 -5.95
N LEU A 38 -13.19 -12.34 -5.12
CA LEU A 38 -11.85 -11.78 -5.34
C LEU A 38 -11.20 -12.37 -6.59
N GLU A 39 -11.23 -13.71 -6.77
CA GLU A 39 -10.66 -14.34 -7.96
C GLU A 39 -11.28 -13.78 -9.24
N GLU A 40 -12.62 -13.70 -9.30
CA GLU A 40 -13.34 -13.13 -10.42
C GLU A 40 -12.97 -11.65 -10.66
N SER A 41 -12.81 -10.89 -9.59
CA SER A 41 -12.43 -9.47 -9.64
C SER A 41 -11.03 -9.25 -10.20
N ILE A 42 -10.05 -10.08 -9.80
CA ILE A 42 -8.69 -10.02 -10.32
C ILE A 42 -8.66 -10.40 -11.80
N ILE A 43 -9.34 -11.47 -12.18
CA ILE A 43 -9.44 -11.90 -13.60
C ILE A 43 -10.06 -10.78 -14.44
N HIS A 44 -11.14 -10.17 -13.96
CA HIS A 44 -11.78 -9.05 -14.64
C HIS A 44 -10.83 -7.86 -14.78
N ALA A 45 -10.18 -7.45 -13.70
CA ALA A 45 -9.23 -6.35 -13.69
C ALA A 45 -8.09 -6.56 -14.71
N LEU A 46 -7.49 -7.75 -14.72
CA LEU A 46 -6.42 -8.08 -15.68
C LEU A 46 -6.91 -8.04 -17.13
N LYS A 47 -8.13 -8.52 -17.40
CA LYS A 47 -8.74 -8.49 -18.75
C LYS A 47 -9.01 -7.08 -19.26
N ILE A 48 -9.33 -6.13 -18.37
CA ILE A 48 -9.61 -4.74 -18.75
C ILE A 48 -8.37 -3.83 -18.73
N GLY A 49 -7.17 -4.36 -18.42
CA GLY A 49 -5.92 -3.62 -18.56
C GLY A 49 -5.15 -3.36 -17.27
N TYR A 50 -5.59 -3.79 -16.09
CA TYR A 50 -4.73 -3.75 -14.91
C TYR A 50 -3.49 -4.61 -15.12
N ARG A 51 -2.34 -4.13 -14.63
CA ARG A 51 -1.04 -4.83 -14.72
C ARG A 51 -0.27 -4.82 -13.40
N LEU A 52 -0.93 -4.45 -12.30
CA LEU A 52 -0.38 -4.47 -10.94
C LEU A 52 -1.40 -5.07 -9.98
N ILE A 53 -0.99 -6.12 -9.26
CA ILE A 53 -1.77 -6.76 -8.20
C ILE A 53 -0.99 -6.65 -6.90
N ASP A 54 -1.63 -6.07 -5.87
CA ASP A 54 -1.07 -5.95 -4.53
C ASP A 54 -1.75 -6.91 -3.57
N THR A 55 -0.97 -7.75 -2.91
CA THR A 55 -1.42 -8.67 -1.88
C THR A 55 -0.50 -8.64 -0.66
N ALA A 56 -0.74 -9.49 0.32
CA ALA A 56 0.13 -9.75 1.45
C ALA A 56 -0.17 -11.11 2.08
N GLN A 57 0.82 -11.70 2.70
CA GLN A 57 0.71 -12.99 3.40
C GLN A 57 -0.40 -12.98 4.44
N ILE A 58 -0.49 -11.92 5.26
CA ILE A 58 -1.52 -11.79 6.30
C ILE A 58 -2.95 -11.69 5.75
N TYR A 59 -3.13 -11.37 4.46
CA TYR A 59 -4.46 -11.33 3.85
C TYR A 59 -5.06 -12.71 3.67
N GLY A 60 -4.23 -13.77 3.67
CA GLY A 60 -4.65 -15.15 3.53
C GLY A 60 -5.32 -15.47 2.20
N VAL A 61 -5.02 -14.73 1.14
CA VAL A 61 -5.62 -14.84 -0.19
C VAL A 61 -4.59 -14.98 -1.32
N GLU A 62 -3.32 -15.20 -0.99
CA GLU A 62 -2.25 -15.33 -1.99
C GLU A 62 -2.53 -16.47 -2.98
N ASP A 63 -3.10 -17.59 -2.52
CA ASP A 63 -3.51 -18.71 -3.37
C ASP A 63 -4.60 -18.31 -4.39
N VAL A 64 -5.56 -17.48 -3.96
CA VAL A 64 -6.61 -16.91 -4.83
C VAL A 64 -5.98 -15.99 -5.89
N VAL A 65 -5.05 -15.14 -5.47
CA VAL A 65 -4.31 -14.23 -6.37
C VAL A 65 -3.55 -15.04 -7.43
N GLY A 66 -2.81 -16.05 -7.01
CA GLY A 66 -2.05 -16.91 -7.93
C GLY A 66 -2.95 -17.65 -8.93
N ARG A 67 -4.07 -18.21 -8.49
CA ARG A 67 -5.07 -18.82 -9.38
C ARG A 67 -5.66 -17.82 -10.38
N ALA A 68 -6.02 -16.63 -9.90
CA ALA A 68 -6.58 -15.59 -10.75
C ALA A 68 -5.61 -15.15 -11.84
N ILE A 69 -4.32 -14.97 -11.50
CA ILE A 69 -3.27 -14.62 -12.47
C ILE A 69 -3.17 -15.70 -13.56
N ARG A 70 -3.07 -16.98 -13.19
CA ARG A 70 -3.01 -18.10 -14.15
C ARG A 70 -4.26 -18.20 -15.02
N ASN A 71 -5.45 -18.00 -14.44
CA ASN A 71 -6.74 -18.10 -15.13
C ASN A 71 -7.10 -16.84 -15.95
N SER A 72 -6.38 -15.76 -15.79
CA SER A 72 -6.66 -14.50 -16.51
C SER A 72 -6.34 -14.56 -18.01
N GLY A 73 -5.38 -15.41 -18.39
CA GLY A 73 -4.83 -15.49 -19.73
C GLY A 73 -3.81 -14.38 -20.05
N VAL A 74 -3.52 -13.49 -19.11
CA VAL A 74 -2.48 -12.46 -19.26
C VAL A 74 -1.12 -13.08 -18.92
N PRO A 75 -0.07 -12.90 -19.73
CA PRO A 75 1.26 -13.44 -19.44
C PRO A 75 1.77 -12.95 -18.09
N ARG A 76 2.38 -13.85 -17.29
CA ARG A 76 2.95 -13.48 -15.98
C ARG A 76 3.98 -12.34 -16.07
N SER A 77 4.74 -12.29 -17.17
CA SER A 77 5.72 -11.24 -17.44
C SER A 77 5.12 -9.84 -17.57
N ASP A 78 3.83 -9.75 -17.89
CA ASP A 78 3.13 -8.49 -18.09
C ASP A 78 2.44 -8.00 -16.81
N ILE A 79 2.52 -8.77 -15.72
CA ILE A 79 1.86 -8.48 -14.44
C ILE A 79 2.91 -8.20 -13.38
N VAL A 80 2.83 -7.07 -12.73
CA VAL A 80 3.58 -6.75 -11.52
C VAL A 80 2.83 -7.30 -10.31
N VAL A 81 3.49 -8.13 -9.52
CA VAL A 81 2.93 -8.72 -8.28
C VAL A 81 3.72 -8.19 -7.09
N VAL A 82 3.00 -7.57 -6.16
CA VAL A 82 3.52 -7.10 -4.88
C VAL A 82 2.95 -7.97 -3.77
N THR A 83 3.81 -8.51 -2.92
CA THR A 83 3.38 -9.15 -1.67
C THR A 83 4.23 -8.70 -0.49
N LYS A 84 3.81 -9.03 0.73
CA LYS A 84 4.39 -8.51 1.98
C LYS A 84 4.39 -9.61 3.05
N PHE A 85 5.43 -9.64 3.86
CA PHE A 85 5.44 -10.47 5.07
C PHE A 85 5.00 -9.68 6.30
N TRP A 86 4.50 -10.40 7.30
CA TRP A 86 3.99 -9.84 8.54
C TRP A 86 5.06 -9.82 9.65
N GLY A 87 4.79 -9.16 10.77
CA GLY A 87 5.73 -8.95 11.87
C GLY A 87 6.41 -10.21 12.42
N GLU A 88 5.75 -11.35 12.36
CA GLU A 88 6.29 -12.65 12.83
C GLU A 88 7.42 -13.22 11.96
N TRP A 89 7.64 -12.65 10.78
CA TRP A 89 8.66 -13.11 9.83
C TRP A 89 9.90 -12.21 9.75
N HIS A 90 10.01 -11.22 10.60
CA HIS A 90 11.19 -10.35 10.64
C HIS A 90 12.49 -11.12 10.90
N HIS A 91 12.42 -12.26 11.60
CA HIS A 91 13.56 -13.12 11.87
C HIS A 91 14.03 -13.92 10.64
N ASP A 92 13.16 -14.18 9.66
CA ASP A 92 13.48 -14.95 8.45
C ASP A 92 12.62 -14.51 7.24
N PRO A 93 12.92 -13.34 6.63
CA PRO A 93 12.21 -12.88 5.46
C PRO A 93 12.40 -13.78 4.23
N ALA A 94 13.47 -14.60 4.18
CA ALA A 94 13.70 -15.55 3.10
C ALA A 94 12.66 -16.68 3.13
N ALA A 95 12.44 -17.29 4.31
CA ALA A 95 11.39 -18.29 4.48
C ALA A 95 9.99 -17.70 4.19
N ALA A 96 9.73 -16.46 4.60
CA ALA A 96 8.48 -15.79 4.28
C ALA A 96 8.27 -15.62 2.77
N LEU A 97 9.31 -15.25 2.02
CA LEU A 97 9.25 -15.15 0.56
C LEU A 97 8.95 -16.53 -0.08
N ASP A 98 9.64 -17.57 0.36
CA ASP A 98 9.43 -18.94 -0.17
C ASP A 98 8.00 -19.44 0.11
N ILE A 99 7.44 -19.13 1.27
CA ILE A 99 6.04 -19.44 1.61
C ILE A 99 5.09 -18.70 0.69
N SER A 100 5.29 -17.38 0.50
CA SER A 100 4.46 -16.58 -0.40
C SER A 100 4.51 -17.09 -1.84
N LEU A 101 5.70 -17.38 -2.37
CA LEU A 101 5.87 -17.94 -3.72
C LEU A 101 5.14 -19.28 -3.88
N LYS A 102 5.28 -20.16 -2.90
CA LYS A 102 4.58 -21.46 -2.88
C LYS A 102 3.06 -21.27 -2.84
N THR A 103 2.56 -20.36 -2.01
CA THR A 103 1.12 -20.09 -1.86
C THR A 103 0.55 -19.46 -3.12
N LEU A 104 1.23 -18.48 -3.70
CA LEU A 104 0.88 -17.87 -4.99
C LEU A 104 0.97 -18.90 -6.15
N GLY A 105 1.85 -19.91 -6.03
CA GLY A 105 2.19 -20.80 -7.13
C GLY A 105 2.87 -20.04 -8.28
N LEU A 106 3.79 -19.14 -7.93
CA LEU A 106 4.59 -18.33 -8.85
C LEU A 106 6.08 -18.56 -8.59
N ASP A 107 6.90 -18.45 -9.65
CA ASP A 107 8.34 -18.60 -9.55
C ASP A 107 9.02 -17.36 -8.96
N TYR A 108 8.39 -16.19 -9.12
CA TYR A 108 8.91 -14.93 -8.61
C TYR A 108 7.79 -13.93 -8.28
N VAL A 109 8.11 -12.95 -7.44
CA VAL A 109 7.35 -11.72 -7.25
C VAL A 109 8.16 -10.53 -7.77
N ASP A 110 7.49 -9.47 -8.18
CA ASP A 110 8.17 -8.27 -8.69
C ASP A 110 8.63 -7.38 -7.54
N VAL A 111 7.83 -7.30 -6.45
CA VAL A 111 8.20 -6.54 -5.26
C VAL A 111 7.80 -7.30 -3.99
N PHE A 112 8.74 -7.38 -3.04
CA PHE A 112 8.53 -7.96 -1.72
C PHE A 112 8.72 -6.91 -0.64
N LEU A 113 7.71 -6.70 0.22
CA LEU A 113 7.72 -5.62 1.19
C LEU A 113 7.76 -6.13 2.64
N MET A 114 8.53 -5.42 3.48
CA MET A 114 8.32 -5.42 4.92
C MET A 114 7.01 -4.67 5.20
N HIS A 115 5.97 -5.36 5.71
CA HIS A 115 4.62 -4.80 5.82
C HIS A 115 4.51 -3.67 6.84
N TRP A 116 5.25 -3.79 7.93
CA TRP A 116 5.39 -2.81 9.01
C TRP A 116 6.81 -2.82 9.56
N PRO A 117 7.31 -1.73 10.16
CA PRO A 117 8.64 -1.74 10.79
C PRO A 117 8.70 -2.51 12.11
N TRP A 118 7.56 -2.77 12.76
CA TRP A 118 7.50 -3.53 14.00
C TRP A 118 7.55 -5.03 13.76
N ALA A 119 8.09 -5.74 14.73
CA ALA A 119 8.26 -7.19 14.72
C ALA A 119 7.56 -7.87 15.90
N THR A 120 7.27 -9.15 15.73
CA THR A 120 6.92 -10.06 16.82
C THR A 120 7.86 -11.26 16.83
N THR A 121 7.92 -12.00 17.94
CA THR A 121 8.55 -13.33 17.92
C THR A 121 7.78 -14.26 16.98
N PRO A 122 8.42 -15.33 16.46
CA PRO A 122 7.74 -16.32 15.64
C PRO A 122 6.51 -16.94 16.34
N ALA A 123 5.63 -17.54 15.52
CA ALA A 123 4.57 -18.38 16.06
C ALA A 123 5.17 -19.55 16.88
N PRO A 124 4.47 -20.06 17.94
CA PRO A 124 3.11 -19.69 18.34
C PRO A 124 3.01 -18.47 19.25
N GLU A 125 4.10 -18.01 19.88
CA GLU A 125 4.08 -16.98 20.94
C GLU A 125 3.64 -15.62 20.43
N LYS A 126 4.16 -15.19 19.26
CA LYS A 126 3.89 -13.90 18.61
C LYS A 126 3.96 -12.72 19.58
N LYS A 127 4.96 -12.76 20.48
CA LYS A 127 5.21 -11.69 21.44
C LYS A 127 5.66 -10.45 20.67
N VAL A 128 5.04 -9.32 20.96
CA VAL A 128 5.40 -8.02 20.37
C VAL A 128 6.80 -7.61 20.84
N LEU A 129 7.61 -7.11 19.92
CA LEU A 129 8.95 -6.61 20.17
C LEU A 129 8.95 -5.07 20.18
N LYS A 130 9.69 -4.49 21.12
CA LYS A 130 9.95 -3.05 21.12
C LYS A 130 10.90 -2.69 19.97
N LYS A 131 10.92 -1.43 19.58
CA LYS A 131 11.69 -0.93 18.43
C LYS A 131 13.16 -1.37 18.42
N TRP A 132 13.78 -1.50 19.60
CA TRP A 132 15.20 -1.84 19.80
C TRP A 132 15.47 -3.33 20.08
N GLU A 133 14.42 -4.15 20.19
CA GLU A 133 14.57 -5.59 20.41
C GLU A 133 14.80 -6.30 19.04
N SER A 134 15.76 -7.23 19.03
CA SER A 134 16.08 -8.02 17.83
C SER A 134 15.01 -9.09 17.54
N PRO A 135 14.62 -9.32 16.26
CA PRO A 135 15.15 -8.61 15.09
C PRO A 135 14.55 -7.20 14.94
N THR A 136 15.41 -6.20 14.85
CA THR A 136 15.02 -4.85 14.48
C THR A 136 14.68 -4.77 12.98
N PHE A 137 13.96 -3.73 12.56
CA PHE A 137 13.66 -3.54 11.12
C PHE A 137 14.91 -3.35 10.27
N ILE A 138 16.01 -2.84 10.85
CA ILE A 138 17.31 -2.69 10.17
C ILE A 138 17.95 -4.05 9.94
N GLU A 139 17.96 -4.93 10.95
CA GLU A 139 18.47 -6.30 10.82
C GLU A 139 17.65 -7.10 9.80
N THR A 140 16.32 -6.94 9.85
CA THR A 140 15.39 -7.52 8.89
C THR A 140 15.69 -7.05 7.47
N TRP A 141 15.92 -5.72 7.27
CA TRP A 141 16.25 -5.18 5.96
C TRP A 141 17.54 -5.76 5.40
N LYS A 142 18.59 -5.84 6.23
CA LYS A 142 19.86 -6.48 5.85
C LYS A 142 19.68 -7.94 5.42
N SER A 143 18.70 -8.64 6.02
CA SER A 143 18.35 -10.02 5.62
C SER A 143 17.49 -10.08 4.36
N MET A 144 16.78 -8.99 4.00
CA MET A 144 16.04 -8.89 2.73
C MET A 144 16.93 -8.57 1.54
N GLU A 145 18.01 -7.81 1.72
CA GLU A 145 18.86 -7.35 0.61
C GLU A 145 19.37 -8.50 -0.28
N PRO A 146 19.82 -9.67 0.26
CA PRO A 146 20.24 -10.82 -0.55
C PRO A 146 19.11 -11.50 -1.33
N LEU A 147 17.83 -11.19 -1.06
CA LEU A 147 16.69 -11.80 -1.74
C LEU A 147 16.46 -11.23 -3.15
N VAL A 148 17.08 -10.09 -3.46
CA VAL A 148 16.96 -9.47 -4.79
C VAL A 148 17.67 -10.36 -5.82
N GLY A 149 16.90 -10.85 -6.78
CA GLY A 149 17.38 -11.78 -7.81
C GLY A 149 16.21 -12.49 -8.49
N ASP A 150 16.38 -13.78 -8.78
CA ASP A 150 15.42 -14.55 -9.57
C ASP A 150 14.02 -14.68 -8.93
N LYS A 151 13.97 -14.81 -7.59
CA LYS A 151 12.71 -14.97 -6.85
C LYS A 151 12.05 -13.64 -6.50
N CYS A 152 12.80 -12.54 -6.45
CA CYS A 152 12.31 -11.22 -6.05
C CYS A 152 13.06 -10.13 -6.81
N ARG A 153 12.37 -9.35 -7.65
CA ARG A 153 13.01 -8.33 -8.49
C ARG A 153 13.34 -7.04 -7.75
N ALA A 154 12.57 -6.72 -6.71
CA ALA A 154 12.76 -5.53 -5.89
C ALA A 154 12.27 -5.77 -4.47
N ILE A 155 12.93 -5.13 -3.51
CA ILE A 155 12.48 -5.09 -2.10
C ILE A 155 12.07 -3.68 -1.73
N GLY A 156 11.16 -3.58 -0.76
CA GLY A 156 10.67 -2.30 -0.26
C GLY A 156 10.08 -2.42 1.13
N VAL A 157 9.50 -1.33 1.58
CA VAL A 157 8.90 -1.21 2.91
C VAL A 157 7.45 -0.75 2.81
N SER A 158 6.72 -0.87 3.92
CA SER A 158 5.38 -0.32 4.03
C SER A 158 5.20 0.30 5.42
N ASN A 159 4.51 1.45 5.45
CA ASN A 159 4.21 2.21 6.66
C ASN A 159 5.45 2.81 7.36
N PHE A 160 6.46 3.20 6.59
CA PHE A 160 7.65 3.88 7.08
C PHE A 160 7.51 5.40 6.90
N MET A 161 7.69 6.14 7.99
CA MET A 161 7.75 7.61 7.97
C MET A 161 9.21 8.09 7.82
N PRO A 162 9.45 9.38 7.50
CA PRO A 162 10.80 9.90 7.27
C PRO A 162 11.80 9.54 8.36
N LYS A 163 11.41 9.64 9.65
CA LYS A 163 12.26 9.28 10.79
C LYS A 163 12.77 7.84 10.71
N VAL A 164 11.88 6.88 10.42
CA VAL A 164 12.23 5.45 10.33
C VAL A 164 13.00 5.16 9.03
N LEU A 165 12.68 5.87 7.95
CA LEU A 165 13.44 5.77 6.70
C LEU A 165 14.86 6.31 6.83
N ASP A 166 15.09 7.42 7.56
CA ASP A 166 16.43 7.93 7.80
C ASP A 166 17.30 6.92 8.57
N GLU A 167 16.72 6.27 9.61
CA GLU A 167 17.40 5.21 10.35
C GLU A 167 17.75 4.01 9.45
N LEU A 168 16.81 3.60 8.59
CA LEU A 168 17.00 2.50 7.65
C LEU A 168 18.09 2.83 6.61
N LEU A 169 17.99 4.00 5.99
CA LEU A 169 18.87 4.43 4.89
C LEU A 169 20.31 4.66 5.34
N ALA A 170 20.54 4.96 6.63
CA ALA A 170 21.88 5.06 7.19
C ALA A 170 22.65 3.73 7.17
N GLU A 171 21.95 2.59 7.13
CA GLU A 171 22.52 1.24 7.25
C GLU A 171 22.27 0.37 5.99
N ALA A 172 21.33 0.78 5.13
CA ALA A 172 20.92 0.02 3.95
C ALA A 172 21.97 0.10 2.83
N LYS A 173 22.27 -1.05 2.19
CA LYS A 173 23.04 -1.12 0.95
C LYS A 173 22.14 -0.99 -0.28
N ILE A 174 20.90 -1.45 -0.18
CA ILE A 174 19.87 -1.30 -1.21
C ILE A 174 18.83 -0.32 -0.70
N VAL A 175 18.61 0.77 -1.44
CA VAL A 175 17.53 1.71 -1.15
C VAL A 175 16.19 1.04 -1.43
N PRO A 176 15.18 1.11 -0.53
CA PRO A 176 13.86 0.57 -0.79
C PRO A 176 13.30 1.05 -2.13
N ALA A 177 12.83 0.13 -2.98
CA ALA A 177 12.24 0.51 -4.26
C ALA A 177 10.90 1.22 -4.07
N ILE A 178 10.15 0.80 -3.04
CA ILE A 178 8.81 1.30 -2.73
C ILE A 178 8.68 1.52 -1.22
N ASN A 179 7.92 2.57 -0.85
CA ASN A 179 7.29 2.71 0.46
C ASN A 179 5.77 2.73 0.25
N GLN A 180 5.08 1.66 0.68
CA GLN A 180 3.63 1.58 0.57
C GLN A 180 2.98 2.13 1.84
N VAL A 181 2.18 3.20 1.74
CA VAL A 181 1.63 3.93 2.88
C VAL A 181 0.15 4.24 2.72
N GLU A 182 -0.53 4.50 3.84
CA GLU A 182 -1.86 5.09 3.81
C GLU A 182 -1.82 6.46 3.17
N LEU A 183 -2.55 6.64 2.05
CA LEU A 183 -2.55 7.90 1.30
C LEU A 183 -3.94 8.20 0.74
N HIS A 184 -4.53 9.26 1.23
CA HIS A 184 -5.82 9.80 0.77
C HIS A 184 -5.92 11.29 1.15
N ALA A 185 -6.97 11.97 0.72
CA ALA A 185 -7.12 13.41 0.90
C ALA A 185 -7.11 13.88 2.37
N PHE A 186 -7.45 13.00 3.34
CA PHE A 186 -7.41 13.31 4.78
C PHE A 186 -6.08 12.94 5.44
N ASN A 187 -5.23 12.19 4.75
CA ASN A 187 -3.84 11.89 5.09
C ASN A 187 -2.96 12.01 3.84
N PRO A 188 -2.75 13.24 3.33
CA PRO A 188 -2.14 13.45 2.02
C PRO A 188 -0.62 13.23 1.99
N ASN A 189 0.01 13.01 3.14
CA ASN A 189 1.46 12.80 3.24
C ASN A 189 2.28 13.86 2.51
N LEU A 190 1.97 15.16 2.77
CA LEU A 190 2.59 16.28 2.04
C LEU A 190 4.09 16.41 2.27
N LYS A 191 4.61 15.85 3.36
CA LYS A 191 6.05 15.79 3.67
C LYS A 191 6.67 14.48 3.20
N LEU A 192 5.99 13.34 3.43
CA LEU A 192 6.53 12.01 3.12
C LEU A 192 6.70 11.78 1.61
N VAL A 193 5.72 12.17 0.78
CA VAL A 193 5.78 11.93 -0.66
C VAL A 193 6.98 12.63 -1.31
N PRO A 194 7.22 13.95 -1.11
CA PRO A 194 8.42 14.60 -1.64
C PRO A 194 9.72 14.06 -1.01
N TYR A 195 9.73 13.72 0.29
CA TYR A 195 10.87 13.08 0.94
C TYR A 195 11.24 11.74 0.25
N CYS A 196 10.28 10.84 0.07
CA CYS A 196 10.52 9.58 -0.63
C CYS A 196 11.05 9.80 -2.05
N LYS A 197 10.48 10.76 -2.79
CA LYS A 197 10.92 11.11 -4.13
C LYS A 197 12.40 11.58 -4.14
N GLU A 198 12.80 12.41 -3.18
CA GLU A 198 14.19 12.86 -3.02
C GLU A 198 15.14 11.68 -2.78
N LYS A 199 14.73 10.71 -1.97
CA LYS A 199 15.51 9.49 -1.67
C LYS A 199 15.44 8.42 -2.76
N GLY A 200 14.75 8.66 -3.87
CA GLY A 200 14.58 7.69 -4.95
C GLY A 200 13.65 6.52 -4.58
N ILE A 201 12.78 6.69 -3.60
CA ILE A 201 11.81 5.71 -3.14
C ILE A 201 10.44 6.03 -3.75
N HIS A 202 9.84 5.08 -4.47
CA HIS A 202 8.50 5.28 -5.03
C HIS A 202 7.43 5.11 -3.95
N VAL A 203 6.43 6.00 -3.94
CA VAL A 203 5.30 5.91 -3.00
C VAL A 203 4.14 5.18 -3.63
N MET A 204 3.61 4.18 -2.92
CA MET A 204 2.42 3.43 -3.28
C MET A 204 1.34 3.65 -2.21
N GLY A 205 0.16 4.13 -2.60
CA GLY A 205 -0.90 4.49 -1.68
C GLY A 205 -1.92 3.39 -1.48
N TRP A 206 -2.16 2.97 -0.22
CA TRP A 206 -3.31 2.17 0.16
C TRP A 206 -4.42 3.04 0.78
N SER A 207 -5.65 2.53 0.81
CA SER A 207 -6.87 3.26 1.27
C SER A 207 -7.14 4.59 0.55
N THR A 208 -6.72 4.74 -0.70
CA THR A 208 -6.82 5.99 -1.47
C THR A 208 -8.25 6.53 -1.65
N LEU A 209 -9.24 5.70 -1.41
CA LEU A 209 -10.67 6.09 -1.40
C LEU A 209 -11.23 6.25 0.02
N GLY A 210 -10.40 6.40 1.05
CA GLY A 210 -10.85 6.67 2.41
C GLY A 210 -11.37 5.45 3.19
N GLY A 211 -11.03 4.23 2.77
CA GLY A 211 -11.40 2.98 3.45
C GLY A 211 -12.89 2.62 3.37
N SER A 212 -13.32 1.63 4.15
CA SER A 212 -14.68 1.07 4.12
C SER A 212 -15.64 1.85 5.04
N ARG A 213 -16.11 3.02 4.62
CA ARG A 213 -17.05 3.86 5.39
C ARG A 213 -18.45 3.91 4.81
N GLY A 214 -18.71 3.15 3.76
CA GLY A 214 -20.03 3.12 3.12
C GLY A 214 -20.49 4.50 2.67
N SER A 215 -21.74 4.85 2.97
CA SER A 215 -22.36 6.15 2.62
C SER A 215 -21.81 7.35 3.40
N GLN A 216 -21.01 7.12 4.45
CA GLN A 216 -20.36 8.19 5.24
C GLN A 216 -18.95 8.52 4.74
N ASN A 217 -18.55 8.00 3.60
CA ASN A 217 -17.24 8.29 3.02
C ASN A 217 -17.25 9.67 2.34
N GLU A 218 -16.69 10.65 3.01
CA GLU A 218 -16.68 12.05 2.55
C GLU A 218 -15.81 12.26 1.29
N ILE A 219 -14.81 11.39 1.02
CA ILE A 219 -14.10 11.43 -0.27
C ILE A 219 -15.05 11.16 -1.43
N LEU A 220 -16.10 10.37 -1.21
CA LEU A 220 -17.06 10.03 -2.24
C LEU A 220 -18.30 10.95 -2.23
N THR A 221 -18.56 11.67 -1.15
CA THR A 221 -19.84 12.40 -0.93
C THR A 221 -19.69 13.89 -0.71
N HIS A 222 -18.54 14.38 -0.22
CA HIS A 222 -18.34 15.80 0.06
C HIS A 222 -18.30 16.65 -1.22
N GLY A 223 -18.85 17.86 -1.13
CA GLY A 223 -19.00 18.81 -2.24
C GLY A 223 -17.69 19.13 -2.99
N LEU A 224 -16.55 19.11 -2.29
CA LEU A 224 -15.24 19.29 -2.93
C LEU A 224 -15.01 18.26 -4.04
N PHE A 225 -15.16 16.96 -3.74
CA PHE A 225 -14.88 15.90 -4.71
C PHE A 225 -15.99 15.76 -5.75
N THR A 226 -17.27 15.90 -5.34
CA THR A 226 -18.40 15.74 -6.25
C THR A 226 -18.53 16.89 -7.24
N SER A 227 -18.14 18.13 -6.88
CA SER A 227 -18.12 19.25 -7.82
C SER A 227 -17.03 19.11 -8.88
N ILE A 228 -15.82 18.68 -8.48
CA ILE A 228 -14.74 18.37 -9.42
C ILE A 228 -15.15 17.20 -10.33
N ALA A 229 -15.71 16.14 -9.76
CA ALA A 229 -16.20 14.99 -10.52
C ALA A 229 -17.21 15.39 -11.61
N LYS A 230 -18.14 16.28 -11.26
CA LYS A 230 -19.12 16.83 -12.22
C LYS A 230 -18.43 17.63 -13.35
N ALA A 231 -17.43 18.44 -13.02
CA ALA A 231 -16.69 19.23 -14.01
C ALA A 231 -15.92 18.34 -15.01
N HIS A 232 -15.45 17.18 -14.57
CA HIS A 232 -14.66 16.24 -15.38
C HIS A 232 -15.48 15.05 -15.95
N ASP A 233 -16.81 15.03 -15.80
CA ASP A 233 -17.68 13.92 -16.21
C ASP A 233 -17.19 12.55 -15.70
N CYS A 234 -16.83 12.49 -14.40
CA CYS A 234 -16.29 11.29 -13.76
C CYS A 234 -16.86 11.08 -12.36
N THR A 235 -16.40 10.06 -11.63
CA THR A 235 -16.80 9.81 -10.25
C THR A 235 -15.89 10.55 -9.25
N ALA A 236 -16.40 10.84 -8.05
CA ALA A 236 -15.57 11.38 -6.96
C ALA A 236 -14.41 10.45 -6.58
N GLY A 237 -14.60 9.13 -6.72
CA GLY A 237 -13.53 8.15 -6.59
C GLY A 237 -12.42 8.37 -7.62
N ALA A 238 -12.79 8.56 -8.90
CA ALA A 238 -11.82 8.83 -9.96
C ALA A 238 -11.04 10.14 -9.71
N VAL A 239 -11.69 11.17 -9.16
CA VAL A 239 -11.02 12.42 -8.74
C VAL A 239 -9.94 12.15 -7.69
N SER A 240 -10.26 11.42 -6.62
CA SER A 240 -9.30 11.09 -5.55
C SER A 240 -8.12 10.25 -6.07
N LEU A 241 -8.40 9.27 -6.93
CA LEU A 241 -7.38 8.42 -7.55
C LEU A 241 -6.49 9.21 -8.52
N SER A 242 -7.09 10.10 -9.33
CA SER A 242 -6.37 10.98 -10.26
C SER A 242 -5.43 11.92 -9.52
N TRP A 243 -5.91 12.54 -8.42
CA TRP A 243 -5.10 13.38 -7.55
C TRP A 243 -3.84 12.65 -7.05
N ALA A 244 -3.98 11.44 -6.53
CA ALA A 244 -2.86 10.68 -6.02
C ALA A 244 -1.84 10.32 -7.13
N VAL A 245 -2.31 9.84 -8.29
CA VAL A 245 -1.44 9.50 -9.43
C VAL A 245 -0.77 10.74 -10.03
N GLN A 246 -1.45 11.88 -10.06
CA GLN A 246 -0.90 13.12 -10.60
C GLN A 246 0.23 13.68 -9.72
N ARG A 247 0.20 13.39 -8.41
CA ARG A 247 1.30 13.69 -7.47
C ARG A 247 2.50 12.74 -7.58
N GLY A 248 2.49 11.79 -8.51
CA GLY A 248 3.60 10.86 -8.73
C GLY A 248 3.56 9.61 -7.87
N THR A 249 2.39 9.21 -7.36
CA THR A 249 2.22 7.99 -6.55
C THR A 249 1.44 6.91 -7.30
N THR A 250 1.71 5.65 -7.01
CA THR A 250 0.88 4.52 -7.43
C THR A 250 -0.27 4.32 -6.46
N ILE A 251 -1.42 3.89 -6.95
CA ILE A 251 -2.62 3.61 -6.16
C ILE A 251 -3.09 2.18 -6.34
N ILE A 252 -3.66 1.59 -5.27
CA ILE A 252 -4.16 0.22 -5.26
C ILE A 252 -5.59 0.13 -4.69
N PRO A 253 -6.57 0.78 -5.32
CA PRO A 253 -7.95 0.66 -4.87
C PRO A 253 -8.41 -0.79 -4.91
N LYS A 254 -9.13 -1.21 -3.86
CA LYS A 254 -9.75 -2.53 -3.78
C LYS A 254 -11.23 -2.44 -4.13
N SER A 255 -11.72 -3.35 -4.97
CA SER A 255 -13.14 -3.50 -5.23
C SER A 255 -13.47 -4.94 -5.64
N ALA A 256 -14.65 -5.44 -5.24
CA ALA A 256 -15.27 -6.64 -5.77
C ALA A 256 -16.39 -6.32 -6.80
N ASN A 257 -16.68 -5.05 -7.01
CA ASN A 257 -17.68 -4.58 -7.97
C ASN A 257 -17.02 -4.26 -9.31
N LYS A 258 -17.41 -4.96 -10.38
CA LYS A 258 -16.83 -4.83 -11.73
C LYS A 258 -16.90 -3.40 -12.25
N SER A 259 -18.03 -2.72 -12.10
CA SER A 259 -18.17 -1.31 -12.56
C SER A 259 -17.16 -0.40 -11.85
N ARG A 260 -17.00 -0.53 -10.52
CA ARG A 260 -16.01 0.26 -9.78
C ARG A 260 -14.57 -0.10 -10.16
N ILE A 261 -14.29 -1.36 -10.50
CA ILE A 261 -12.96 -1.75 -11.01
C ILE A 261 -12.68 -1.05 -12.34
N GLU A 262 -13.68 -0.99 -13.24
CA GLU A 262 -13.58 -0.30 -14.52
C GLU A 262 -13.43 1.22 -14.36
N GLU A 263 -14.13 1.81 -13.40
CA GLU A 263 -14.04 3.24 -13.09
C GLU A 263 -12.68 3.61 -12.47
N ASN A 264 -12.17 2.80 -11.55
CA ASN A 264 -10.95 3.09 -10.80
C ASN A 264 -9.68 3.14 -11.66
N ILE A 265 -9.67 2.50 -12.83
CA ILE A 265 -8.53 2.58 -13.78
C ILE A 265 -8.66 3.75 -14.76
N ARG A 266 -9.81 4.45 -14.78
CA ARG A 266 -10.08 5.57 -15.68
C ARG A 266 -9.84 6.88 -14.94
N LEU A 267 -8.70 7.49 -15.21
CA LEU A 267 -8.28 8.71 -14.52
C LEU A 267 -8.48 9.94 -15.42
N VAL A 268 -8.66 11.09 -14.77
CA VAL A 268 -8.77 12.40 -15.40
C VAL A 268 -7.54 13.25 -15.06
N THR A 269 -7.29 14.29 -15.85
CA THR A 269 -6.27 15.29 -15.52
C THR A 269 -6.94 16.42 -14.73
N LEU A 270 -6.54 16.60 -13.49
CA LEU A 270 -6.99 17.69 -12.62
C LEU A 270 -6.16 18.94 -12.88
N THR A 271 -6.76 20.11 -12.74
CA THR A 271 -6.04 21.39 -12.74
C THR A 271 -5.18 21.53 -11.47
N GLU A 272 -4.16 22.38 -11.48
CA GLU A 272 -3.34 22.67 -10.29
C GLU A 272 -4.21 23.15 -9.12
N GLU A 273 -5.19 24.03 -9.39
CA GLU A 273 -6.12 24.53 -8.37
C GLU A 273 -6.95 23.41 -7.72
N GLU A 274 -7.42 22.42 -8.50
CA GLU A 274 -8.14 21.26 -7.98
C GLU A 274 -7.24 20.36 -7.13
N VAL A 275 -6.01 20.13 -7.57
CA VAL A 275 -5.00 19.37 -6.80
C VAL A 275 -4.73 20.08 -5.46
N ASP A 276 -4.55 21.39 -5.44
CA ASP A 276 -4.30 22.16 -4.23
C ASP A 276 -5.50 22.14 -3.27
N LYS A 277 -6.72 22.26 -3.79
CA LYS A 277 -7.93 22.10 -2.98
C LYS A 277 -8.03 20.73 -2.32
N ILE A 278 -7.64 19.66 -3.03
CA ILE A 278 -7.63 18.31 -2.47
C ILE A 278 -6.47 18.14 -1.48
N ASN A 279 -5.30 18.73 -1.73
CA ASN A 279 -4.19 18.77 -0.77
C ASN A 279 -4.60 19.39 0.56
N ASP A 280 -5.49 20.39 0.55
CA ASP A 280 -5.98 21.09 1.74
C ASP A 280 -7.23 20.44 2.38
N ALA A 281 -7.78 19.39 1.79
CA ALA A 281 -8.96 18.71 2.32
C ALA A 281 -8.78 18.26 3.78
N HIS A 282 -7.56 17.85 4.17
CA HIS A 282 -7.23 17.47 5.54
C HIS A 282 -7.33 18.64 6.55
N LYS A 283 -7.27 19.89 6.09
CA LYS A 283 -7.41 21.10 6.92
C LYS A 283 -8.87 21.54 7.05
N ILE A 284 -9.66 21.39 5.98
CA ILE A 284 -11.00 21.97 5.86
C ILE A 284 -12.13 20.98 6.10
N ILE A 285 -11.91 19.67 5.89
CA ILE A 285 -12.91 18.63 6.12
C ILE A 285 -12.57 17.90 7.40
N ARG A 286 -11.46 17.14 7.39
CA ARG A 286 -10.88 16.51 8.58
C ARG A 286 -9.49 15.94 8.29
N LYS A 287 -8.69 15.84 9.35
CA LYS A 287 -7.41 15.14 9.36
C LYS A 287 -7.59 13.76 9.97
N GLU A 288 -7.20 12.71 9.28
CA GLU A 288 -7.39 11.36 9.76
C GLU A 288 -6.38 10.38 9.18
N ARG A 289 -5.84 9.52 10.03
CA ARG A 289 -5.09 8.32 9.65
C ARG A 289 -5.88 7.10 10.14
N PHE A 290 -6.30 6.24 9.21
CA PHE A 290 -7.13 5.08 9.54
C PHE A 290 -6.34 4.02 10.30
N SER A 291 -5.03 3.89 10.04
CA SER A 291 -4.16 2.98 10.77
C SER A 291 -4.17 3.24 12.29
N ASN A 292 -4.40 4.48 12.73
CA ASN A 292 -4.55 4.81 14.14
C ASN A 292 -5.83 4.20 14.76
N ASN A 293 -6.76 3.72 13.96
CA ASN A 293 -8.04 3.16 14.40
C ASN A 293 -8.13 1.63 14.23
N ILE A 294 -7.01 0.95 13.92
CA ILE A 294 -6.97 -0.52 13.82
C ILE A 294 -6.86 -1.11 15.23
N ALA A 295 -8.00 -1.28 15.90
CA ALA A 295 -8.06 -1.72 17.31
C ALA A 295 -7.28 -3.01 17.58
N SER A 296 -7.24 -3.95 16.65
CA SER A 296 -6.49 -5.21 16.81
C SER A 296 -4.97 -5.05 16.82
N GLN A 297 -4.46 -3.88 16.42
CA GLN A 297 -3.02 -3.57 16.43
C GLN A 297 -2.62 -2.67 17.60
N HIS A 298 -3.57 -2.12 18.35
CA HIS A 298 -3.29 -1.21 19.46
C HIS A 298 -3.32 -1.95 20.80
N MET A 299 -2.33 -1.64 21.64
CA MET A 299 -2.19 -2.20 22.98
C MET A 299 -1.47 -1.21 23.90
N VAL A 300 -1.75 -1.31 25.21
CA VAL A 300 -1.02 -0.53 26.21
C VAL A 300 0.19 -1.33 26.69
N ILE A 301 1.39 -0.79 26.51
CA ILE A 301 2.65 -1.35 27.01
C ILE A 301 3.32 -0.29 27.89
N ASP A 302 3.69 -0.65 29.12
CA ASP A 302 4.34 0.26 30.09
C ASP A 302 3.54 1.57 30.32
N GLY A 303 2.20 1.48 30.26
CA GLY A 303 1.29 2.63 30.44
C GLY A 303 1.13 3.54 29.22
N GLN A 304 1.78 3.23 28.09
CA GLN A 304 1.69 3.98 26.84
C GLN A 304 0.87 3.22 25.80
N MET A 305 0.05 3.95 25.03
CA MET A 305 -0.61 3.38 23.85
C MET A 305 0.43 3.13 22.76
N THR A 306 0.46 1.90 22.28
CA THR A 306 1.36 1.48 21.21
C THR A 306 0.58 0.79 20.09
N GLN A 307 1.13 0.82 18.89
CA GLN A 307 0.72 -0.04 17.79
C GLN A 307 1.77 -1.16 17.68
N GLN A 308 1.41 -2.36 18.13
CA GLN A 308 2.31 -3.52 18.14
C GLN A 308 3.69 -3.20 18.77
N GLY A 309 3.68 -2.58 19.98
CA GLY A 309 4.88 -2.27 20.73
C GLY A 309 5.63 -1.00 20.36
N TRP A 310 5.20 -0.30 19.32
CA TRP A 310 5.76 0.97 18.89
C TRP A 310 4.83 2.12 19.24
N THR A 311 5.37 3.20 19.79
CA THR A 311 4.63 4.44 20.02
C THR A 311 4.46 5.22 18.70
N TYR A 312 3.57 6.19 18.65
CA TYR A 312 3.43 7.06 17.46
C TYR A 312 4.69 7.92 17.22
N VAL A 313 5.44 8.19 18.30
CA VAL A 313 6.76 8.86 18.20
C VAL A 313 7.81 7.91 17.58
N ASP A 314 7.78 6.61 17.91
CA ASP A 314 8.67 5.62 17.28
C ASP A 314 8.46 5.52 15.78
N PHE A 315 7.20 5.55 15.34
CA PHE A 315 6.86 5.59 13.92
C PHE A 315 7.26 6.91 13.23
N GLY A 316 7.38 8.02 14.00
CA GLY A 316 7.48 9.37 13.44
C GLY A 316 6.15 9.90 12.93
N TYR A 317 5.04 9.42 13.46
CA TYR A 317 3.71 9.97 13.22
C TYR A 317 3.50 11.28 13.98
N GLU A 318 4.06 11.37 15.17
CA GLU A 318 4.00 12.49 16.09
C GLU A 318 5.40 12.83 16.61
N ASP A 319 5.61 14.08 17.02
CA ASP A 319 6.76 14.46 17.83
C ASP A 319 6.53 14.12 19.32
N GLU A 320 7.52 14.46 20.17
CA GLU A 320 7.45 14.20 21.62
C GLU A 320 6.37 15.02 22.33
N GLU A 321 5.95 16.14 21.72
CA GLU A 321 4.86 17.00 22.20
C GLU A 321 3.48 16.55 21.68
N GLY A 322 3.41 15.46 20.89
CA GLY A 322 2.17 14.92 20.32
C GLY A 322 1.67 15.67 19.06
N ASN A 323 2.49 16.50 18.46
CA ASN A 323 2.11 17.15 17.21
C ASN A 323 2.28 16.18 16.03
N TRP A 324 1.29 16.15 15.19
CA TRP A 324 1.28 15.30 14.00
C TRP A 324 2.31 15.77 12.95
N LEU A 325 3.22 14.88 12.53
CA LEU A 325 4.34 15.18 11.62
C LEU A 325 4.04 14.93 10.13
N ALA A 326 2.95 14.24 9.78
CA ALA A 326 2.59 13.84 8.42
C ALA A 326 1.97 14.98 7.59
#